data_8b4456d6c81a1430dc9810c94b04b34e
#
_entry.id   8b4456d6c81a1430dc9810c94b04b34e
#
_cell.length_a   1.000
_cell.length_b   1.000
_cell.length_c   1.000
_cell.angle_alpha   90.00
_cell.angle_beta   90.00
_cell.angle_gamma   90.00
#
_symmetry.space_group_name_H-M   'P 1'
#
loop_
_entity.id
_entity.type
_entity.pdbx_description
1 polymer ?
#
loop_
_entity_poly.entity_id
_entity_poly.type
_entity_poly.pdbx_seq_one_letter_code
_entity_poly.pdbx_strand_id
1 'polypeptide(L)'
;PSQIPNPIIMLSLIVLSVVVLTWLSCFCYQSVANRLGFLDHPDTRSAHELPIVTGAGIVLVFWFYVALYLSWQIGSVPTNIFISSLGGLPIALVGFADDVRKLRWQVRASVHVMCSAWCISWVGFPVIRVFGLSIEPNLFGSIFGVIALLWLINLYNFMDGIDGLAASEVIFVCMAGILLAEVQVKDWVIIIYLLVAVSFGFLFFNWPPARLFMGDSGSGFLGFMLGLLVLA
;
A
#
# COMPACT_ATOMS: atom_id res chain seq x y z
N PRO A 1 21.95 -12.98 30.43
CA PRO A 1 21.97 -12.12 29.27
C PRO A 1 21.05 -12.72 28.21
N SER A 2 19.86 -12.14 28.05
CA SER A 2 18.92 -12.51 27.00
C SER A 2 19.60 -12.21 25.66
N GLN A 3 19.96 -13.25 24.91
CA GLN A 3 20.48 -13.07 23.56
C GLN A 3 19.35 -12.43 22.71
N ILE A 4 19.56 -11.19 22.33
CA ILE A 4 18.67 -10.54 21.34
C ILE A 4 18.78 -11.39 20.06
N PRO A 5 17.65 -11.89 19.51
CA PRO A 5 17.69 -12.72 18.31
C PRO A 5 18.36 -11.96 17.17
N ASN A 6 19.04 -12.68 16.29
CA ASN A 6 19.66 -12.09 15.10
C ASN A 6 18.61 -11.24 14.35
N PRO A 7 18.87 -9.95 14.06
CA PRO A 7 17.90 -9.06 13.44
C PRO A 7 17.35 -9.59 12.11
N ILE A 8 18.14 -10.35 11.36
CA ILE A 8 17.68 -10.99 10.11
C ILE A 8 16.62 -12.05 10.41
N ILE A 9 16.84 -12.89 11.44
CA ILE A 9 15.86 -13.93 11.82
C ILE A 9 14.57 -13.27 12.30
N MET A 10 14.67 -12.21 13.10
CA MET A 10 13.49 -11.48 13.59
C MET A 10 12.70 -10.85 12.45
N LEU A 11 13.36 -10.22 11.49
CA LEU A 11 12.70 -9.66 10.29
C LEU A 11 12.02 -10.75 9.46
N SER A 12 12.70 -11.88 9.23
CA SER A 12 12.13 -13.00 8.48
C SER A 12 10.88 -13.56 9.16
N LEU A 13 10.88 -13.65 10.48
CA LEU A 13 9.72 -14.11 11.26
C LEU A 13 8.55 -13.11 11.16
N ILE A 14 8.82 -11.80 11.23
CA ILE A 14 7.79 -10.76 11.06
C ILE A 14 7.17 -10.88 9.67
N VAL A 15 7.99 -10.92 8.62
CA VAL A 15 7.53 -11.01 7.22
C VAL A 15 6.67 -12.26 7.02
N LEU A 16 7.16 -13.43 7.44
CA LEU A 16 6.40 -14.69 7.31
C LEU A 16 5.08 -14.65 8.09
N SER A 17 5.11 -14.12 9.31
CA SER A 17 3.89 -13.96 10.12
C SER A 17 2.87 -13.05 9.44
N VAL A 18 3.30 -11.95 8.84
CA VAL A 18 2.42 -11.02 8.10
C VAL A 18 1.80 -11.70 6.89
N VAL A 19 2.56 -12.48 6.11
CA VAL A 19 2.02 -13.27 4.98
C VAL A 19 0.90 -14.19 5.45
N VAL A 20 1.18 -15.00 6.49
CA VAL A 20 0.23 -16.00 7.00
C VAL A 20 -1.02 -15.33 7.59
N LEU A 21 -0.83 -14.27 8.40
CA LEU A 21 -1.93 -13.54 9.03
C LEU A 21 -2.80 -12.82 8.00
N THR A 22 -2.19 -12.22 6.98
CA THR A 22 -2.94 -11.62 5.85
C THR A 22 -3.74 -12.68 5.12
N TRP A 23 -3.13 -13.80 4.78
CA TRP A 23 -3.81 -14.91 4.11
C TRP A 23 -5.00 -15.44 4.93
N LEU A 24 -4.80 -15.75 6.22
CA LEU A 24 -5.86 -16.21 7.12
C LEU A 24 -6.99 -15.18 7.25
N SER A 25 -6.64 -13.90 7.39
CA SER A 25 -7.62 -12.83 7.53
C SER A 25 -8.40 -12.60 6.24
N CYS A 26 -7.78 -12.71 5.06
CA CYS A 26 -8.48 -12.67 3.77
C CYS A 26 -9.47 -13.83 3.62
N PHE A 27 -9.09 -15.05 4.07
CA PHE A 27 -9.98 -16.20 4.09
C PHE A 27 -11.22 -15.95 4.97
N CYS A 28 -11.02 -15.40 6.18
CA CYS A 28 -12.12 -15.04 7.07
C CYS A 28 -12.97 -13.89 6.49
N TYR A 29 -12.30 -12.86 5.97
CA TYR A 29 -12.94 -11.68 5.38
C TYR A 29 -13.87 -12.09 4.23
N GLN A 30 -13.43 -12.95 3.32
CA GLN A 30 -14.23 -13.44 2.20
C GLN A 30 -15.58 -14.01 2.68
N SER A 31 -15.57 -14.81 3.74
CA SER A 31 -16.78 -15.41 4.28
C SER A 31 -17.72 -14.39 4.94
N VAL A 32 -17.16 -13.43 5.68
CA VAL A 32 -17.93 -12.39 6.37
C VAL A 32 -18.48 -11.38 5.38
N ALA A 33 -17.65 -10.86 4.48
CA ALA A 33 -18.00 -9.85 3.49
C ALA A 33 -19.06 -10.36 2.50
N ASN A 34 -18.99 -11.65 2.12
CA ASN A 34 -20.02 -12.27 1.30
C ASN A 34 -21.39 -12.28 2.01
N ARG A 35 -21.43 -12.56 3.32
CA ARG A 35 -22.68 -12.52 4.12
C ARG A 35 -23.21 -11.09 4.29
N LEU A 36 -22.33 -10.09 4.33
CA LEU A 36 -22.70 -8.68 4.45
C LEU A 36 -23.06 -8.04 3.10
N GLY A 37 -22.88 -8.76 1.99
CA GLY A 37 -23.17 -8.26 0.66
C GLY A 37 -22.14 -7.25 0.12
N PHE A 38 -20.89 -7.29 0.59
CA PHE A 38 -19.79 -6.49 0.04
C PHE A 38 -19.31 -7.12 -1.27
N LEU A 39 -20.11 -6.93 -2.32
CA LEU A 39 -19.91 -7.54 -3.63
C LEU A 39 -19.72 -6.46 -4.70
N ASP A 40 -18.72 -6.65 -5.53
CA ASP A 40 -18.59 -5.95 -6.79
C ASP A 40 -19.40 -6.70 -7.85
N HIS A 41 -20.41 -6.02 -8.39
CA HIS A 41 -21.29 -6.56 -9.41
C HIS A 41 -20.74 -6.24 -10.79
N PRO A 42 -20.69 -7.23 -11.71
CA PRO A 42 -20.20 -7.00 -13.06
C PRO A 42 -20.99 -5.92 -13.77
N ASP A 43 -20.29 -5.01 -14.42
CA ASP A 43 -20.82 -4.02 -15.34
C ASP A 43 -20.30 -4.25 -16.77
N THR A 44 -20.67 -3.40 -17.71
CA THR A 44 -20.24 -3.52 -19.13
C THR A 44 -18.73 -3.37 -19.34
N ARG A 45 -17.97 -2.98 -18.32
CA ARG A 45 -16.51 -2.78 -18.36
C ARG A 45 -15.77 -3.78 -17.51
N SER A 46 -16.46 -4.59 -16.72
CA SER A 46 -15.87 -5.57 -15.82
C SER A 46 -15.28 -6.75 -16.58
N ALA A 47 -14.14 -7.23 -16.13
CA ALA A 47 -13.50 -8.44 -16.67
C ALA A 47 -14.11 -9.74 -16.10
N HIS A 48 -14.94 -9.64 -15.04
CA HIS A 48 -15.58 -10.76 -14.37
C HIS A 48 -17.08 -10.83 -14.71
N GLU A 49 -17.63 -12.04 -14.74
CA GLU A 49 -19.05 -12.31 -15.08
C GLU A 49 -19.92 -12.56 -13.83
N LEU A 50 -19.31 -12.90 -12.70
CA LEU A 50 -20.00 -13.18 -11.45
C LEU A 50 -19.64 -12.14 -10.38
N PRO A 51 -20.56 -11.83 -9.43
CA PRO A 51 -20.27 -10.94 -8.33
C PRO A 51 -19.09 -11.48 -7.49
N ILE A 52 -18.10 -10.63 -7.23
CA ILE A 52 -16.89 -10.97 -6.47
C ILE A 52 -16.83 -10.11 -5.20
N VAL A 53 -16.40 -10.72 -4.09
CA VAL A 53 -16.23 -9.99 -2.82
C VAL A 53 -15.15 -8.94 -2.97
N THR A 54 -15.44 -7.70 -2.54
CA THR A 54 -14.53 -6.54 -2.62
C THR A 54 -14.21 -5.95 -1.25
N GLY A 55 -13.27 -4.98 -1.20
CA GLY A 55 -12.88 -4.25 0.00
C GLY A 55 -11.87 -4.98 0.91
N ALA A 56 -11.25 -6.06 0.44
CA ALA A 56 -10.26 -6.81 1.23
C ALA A 56 -8.96 -6.01 1.47
N GLY A 57 -8.76 -4.89 0.80
CA GLY A 57 -7.63 -3.99 1.03
C GLY A 57 -7.50 -3.56 2.49
N ILE A 58 -8.60 -3.44 3.22
CA ILE A 58 -8.55 -3.10 4.65
C ILE A 58 -7.77 -4.14 5.48
N VAL A 59 -7.77 -5.41 5.08
CA VAL A 59 -7.01 -6.49 5.73
C VAL A 59 -5.51 -6.28 5.50
N LEU A 60 -5.10 -5.92 4.28
CA LEU A 60 -3.70 -5.63 3.95
C LEU A 60 -3.20 -4.45 4.78
N VAL A 61 -3.98 -3.38 4.81
CA VAL A 61 -3.68 -2.15 5.57
C VAL A 61 -3.54 -2.46 7.06
N PHE A 62 -4.46 -3.23 7.63
CA PHE A 62 -4.42 -3.59 9.04
C PHE A 62 -3.11 -4.31 9.41
N TRP A 63 -2.76 -5.39 8.71
CA TRP A 63 -1.55 -6.16 9.04
C TRP A 63 -0.26 -5.41 8.71
N PHE A 64 -0.28 -4.58 7.68
CA PHE A 64 0.84 -3.69 7.39
C PHE A 64 1.11 -2.76 8.58
N TYR A 65 0.11 -2.05 9.08
CA TYR A 65 0.31 -1.10 10.18
C TYR A 65 0.57 -1.75 11.53
N VAL A 66 0.01 -2.92 11.81
CA VAL A 66 0.36 -3.70 13.00
C VAL A 66 1.86 -4.05 12.98
N ALA A 67 2.34 -4.59 11.87
CA ALA A 67 3.74 -4.96 11.74
C ALA A 67 4.68 -3.75 11.70
N LEU A 68 4.28 -2.66 11.04
CA LEU A 68 5.02 -1.42 10.99
C LEU A 68 5.15 -0.79 12.38
N TYR A 69 4.06 -0.75 13.15
CA TYR A 69 4.07 -0.26 14.53
C TYR A 69 5.01 -1.08 15.42
N LEU A 70 4.94 -2.40 15.35
CA LEU A 70 5.84 -3.27 16.10
C LEU A 70 7.29 -3.06 15.69
N SER A 71 7.56 -2.90 14.40
CA SER A 71 8.91 -2.63 13.87
C SER A 71 9.44 -1.26 14.33
N TRP A 72 8.57 -0.26 14.42
CA TRP A 72 8.93 1.05 14.98
C TRP A 72 9.23 0.98 16.47
N GLN A 73 8.42 0.26 17.28
CA GLN A 73 8.63 0.09 18.73
C GLN A 73 9.97 -0.56 19.06
N ILE A 74 10.47 -1.47 18.24
CA ILE A 74 11.77 -2.09 18.41
C ILE A 74 12.93 -1.28 17.79
N GLY A 75 12.65 -0.06 17.32
CA GLY A 75 13.65 0.86 16.77
C GLY A 75 14.16 0.49 15.37
N SER A 76 13.47 -0.40 14.65
CA SER A 76 13.87 -0.84 13.30
C SER A 76 13.37 0.08 12.20
N VAL A 77 12.43 0.99 12.49
CA VAL A 77 11.87 1.99 11.55
C VAL A 77 12.05 3.38 12.13
N PRO A 78 12.67 4.32 11.43
CA PRO A 78 12.77 5.72 11.86
C PRO A 78 11.37 6.36 12.04
N THR A 79 11.27 7.26 13.03
CA THR A 79 9.99 7.89 13.40
C THR A 79 9.40 8.74 12.27
N ASN A 80 10.23 9.45 11.51
CA ASN A 80 9.77 10.25 10.37
C ASN A 80 9.13 9.37 9.27
N ILE A 81 9.71 8.18 9.02
CA ILE A 81 9.17 7.19 8.07
C ILE A 81 7.85 6.62 8.58
N PHE A 82 7.80 6.24 9.86
CA PHE A 82 6.56 5.77 10.48
C PHE A 82 5.45 6.83 10.39
N ILE A 83 5.73 8.09 10.75
CA ILE A 83 4.73 9.17 10.72
C ILE A 83 4.30 9.49 9.29
N SER A 84 5.23 9.56 8.32
CA SER A 84 4.88 9.83 6.92
C SER A 84 3.96 8.76 6.33
N SER A 85 4.19 7.49 6.69
CA SER A 85 3.36 6.37 6.23
C SER A 85 1.93 6.41 6.75
N LEU A 86 1.67 7.08 7.89
CA LEU A 86 0.32 7.19 8.47
C LEU A 86 -0.69 7.87 7.53
N GLY A 87 -0.23 8.63 6.52
CA GLY A 87 -1.09 9.16 5.47
C GLY A 87 -1.84 8.09 4.67
N GLY A 88 -1.34 6.86 4.64
CA GLY A 88 -2.03 5.74 4.01
C GLY A 88 -3.29 5.26 4.73
N LEU A 89 -3.41 5.50 6.06
CA LEU A 89 -4.60 5.11 6.84
C LEU A 89 -5.87 5.85 6.40
N PRO A 90 -5.90 7.20 6.34
CA PRO A 90 -7.10 7.90 5.86
C PRO A 90 -7.45 7.57 4.41
N ILE A 91 -6.44 7.32 3.54
CA ILE A 91 -6.65 6.89 2.15
C ILE A 91 -7.38 5.54 2.13
N ALA A 92 -6.90 4.57 2.90
CA ALA A 92 -7.52 3.26 3.00
C ALA A 92 -8.94 3.32 3.58
N LEU A 93 -9.15 4.14 4.62
CA LEU A 93 -10.46 4.29 5.25
C LEU A 93 -11.48 4.95 4.31
N VAL A 94 -11.09 6.01 3.58
CA VAL A 94 -11.99 6.64 2.60
C VAL A 94 -12.24 5.72 1.42
N GLY A 95 -11.25 4.94 0.98
CA GLY A 95 -11.41 3.90 -0.04
C GLY A 95 -12.39 2.82 0.40
N PHE A 96 -12.24 2.29 1.62
CA PHE A 96 -13.19 1.32 2.17
C PHE A 96 -14.61 1.88 2.30
N ALA A 97 -14.74 3.14 2.72
CA ALA A 97 -16.05 3.80 2.78
C ALA A 97 -16.66 3.97 1.38
N ASP A 98 -15.84 4.19 0.34
CA ASP A 98 -16.30 4.23 -1.07
C ASP A 98 -16.72 2.85 -1.59
N ASP A 99 -15.96 1.80 -1.26
CA ASP A 99 -16.31 0.41 -1.59
C ASP A 99 -17.70 0.04 -1.04
N VAL A 100 -18.03 0.52 0.18
CA VAL A 100 -19.30 0.22 0.84
C VAL A 100 -20.45 1.15 0.43
N ARG A 101 -20.21 2.45 0.23
CA ARG A 101 -21.27 3.48 0.13
C ARG A 101 -21.08 4.51 -0.97
N LYS A 102 -20.30 4.26 -1.98
CA LYS A 102 -20.01 5.18 -3.11
C LYS A 102 -19.99 6.66 -2.69
N LEU A 103 -18.81 7.15 -2.36
CA LEU A 103 -18.60 8.52 -1.91
C LEU A 103 -18.55 9.50 -3.10
N ARG A 104 -18.74 10.78 -2.82
CA ARG A 104 -18.48 11.82 -3.80
C ARG A 104 -16.98 11.88 -4.10
N TRP A 105 -16.60 11.97 -5.36
CA TRP A 105 -15.19 12.02 -5.77
C TRP A 105 -14.40 13.15 -5.09
N GLN A 106 -15.05 14.29 -4.75
CA GLN A 106 -14.40 15.40 -4.05
C GLN A 106 -13.89 15.00 -2.66
N VAL A 107 -14.62 14.16 -1.92
CA VAL A 107 -14.21 13.68 -0.60
C VAL A 107 -12.94 12.85 -0.72
N ARG A 108 -12.90 11.91 -1.66
CA ARG A 108 -11.73 11.08 -1.93
C ARG A 108 -10.54 11.94 -2.34
N ALA A 109 -10.73 12.83 -3.32
CA ALA A 109 -9.68 13.73 -3.80
C ALA A 109 -9.12 14.61 -2.68
N SER A 110 -9.97 15.18 -1.81
CA SER A 110 -9.52 16.00 -0.69
C SER A 110 -8.66 15.23 0.29
N VAL A 111 -9.06 14.00 0.66
CA VAL A 111 -8.27 13.13 1.54
C VAL A 111 -6.94 12.77 0.89
N HIS A 112 -6.94 12.40 -0.39
CA HIS A 112 -5.70 12.07 -1.11
C HIS A 112 -4.73 13.26 -1.16
N VAL A 113 -5.22 14.48 -1.45
CA VAL A 113 -4.40 15.71 -1.43
C VAL A 113 -3.81 15.96 -0.05
N MET A 114 -4.63 15.89 1.01
CA MET A 114 -4.18 16.13 2.38
C MET A 114 -3.12 15.12 2.81
N CYS A 115 -3.34 13.83 2.53
CA CYS A 115 -2.38 12.76 2.87
C CYS A 115 -1.09 12.86 2.06
N SER A 116 -1.16 13.25 0.79
CA SER A 116 0.01 13.49 -0.04
C SER A 116 0.82 14.70 0.46
N ALA A 117 0.16 15.79 0.83
CA ALA A 117 0.81 16.95 1.44
C ALA A 117 1.43 16.62 2.80
N TRP A 118 0.73 15.82 3.62
CA TRP A 118 1.28 15.27 4.87
C TRP A 118 2.56 14.48 4.63
N CYS A 119 2.56 13.55 3.69
CA CYS A 119 3.72 12.74 3.34
C CYS A 119 4.92 13.63 2.97
N ILE A 120 4.72 14.57 2.03
CA ILE A 120 5.77 15.51 1.59
C ILE A 120 6.30 16.36 2.76
N SER A 121 5.46 16.75 3.72
CA SER A 121 5.90 17.56 4.86
C SER A 121 6.87 16.81 5.80
N TRP A 122 6.82 15.47 5.82
CA TRP A 122 7.67 14.63 6.67
C TRP A 122 8.91 14.07 5.96
N VAL A 123 8.77 13.67 4.70
CA VAL A 123 9.86 13.08 3.91
C VAL A 123 10.63 14.16 3.14
N GLY A 124 9.95 15.23 2.78
CA GLY A 124 10.48 16.24 1.85
C GLY A 124 10.26 15.82 0.39
N PHE A 125 10.82 16.60 -0.51
CA PHE A 125 10.90 16.28 -1.93
C PHE A 125 12.36 16.06 -2.30
N PRO A 126 12.73 14.92 -2.92
CA PRO A 126 14.13 14.66 -3.31
C PRO A 126 14.55 15.57 -4.48
N VAL A 127 15.86 15.76 -4.63
CA VAL A 127 16.40 16.38 -5.85
C VAL A 127 16.30 15.39 -6.99
N ILE A 128 15.41 15.65 -7.94
CA ILE A 128 15.26 14.81 -9.14
C ILE A 128 16.02 15.43 -10.30
N ARG A 129 16.96 14.70 -10.89
CA ARG A 129 17.73 15.11 -12.07
C ARG A 129 17.33 14.30 -13.28
N VAL A 130 16.78 14.98 -14.28
CA VAL A 130 16.35 14.36 -15.55
C VAL A 130 16.89 15.17 -16.72
N PHE A 131 17.66 14.57 -17.59
CA PHE A 131 18.24 15.20 -18.80
C PHE A 131 18.95 16.53 -18.54
N GLY A 132 19.65 16.67 -17.41
CA GLY A 132 20.38 17.89 -17.04
C GLY A 132 19.52 18.99 -16.38
N LEU A 133 18.22 18.79 -16.24
CA LEU A 133 17.34 19.62 -15.45
C LEU A 133 17.23 19.09 -14.03
N SER A 134 17.29 19.96 -13.01
CA SER A 134 17.06 19.59 -11.62
C SER A 134 15.75 20.16 -11.11
N ILE A 135 14.94 19.30 -10.46
CA ILE A 135 13.79 19.73 -9.68
C ILE A 135 14.26 19.74 -8.22
N GLU A 136 14.38 20.95 -7.68
CA GLU A 136 14.92 21.18 -6.34
C GLU A 136 13.83 20.97 -5.26
N PRO A 137 14.22 20.66 -4.01
CA PRO A 137 13.31 20.52 -2.86
C PRO A 137 12.81 21.90 -2.38
N ASN A 138 12.01 22.54 -3.21
CA ASN A 138 11.37 23.83 -2.95
C ASN A 138 9.84 23.69 -3.06
N LEU A 139 9.12 24.80 -2.97
CA LEU A 139 7.66 24.80 -3.07
C LEU A 139 7.15 24.13 -4.36
N PHE A 140 7.81 24.40 -5.50
CA PHE A 140 7.42 23.77 -6.78
C PHE A 140 7.68 22.28 -6.79
N GLY A 141 8.83 21.83 -6.26
CA GLY A 141 9.13 20.41 -6.07
C GLY A 141 8.11 19.73 -5.16
N SER A 142 7.73 20.37 -4.06
CA SER A 142 6.71 19.86 -3.14
C SER A 142 5.33 19.72 -3.81
N ILE A 143 4.91 20.72 -4.58
CA ILE A 143 3.65 20.66 -5.35
C ILE A 143 3.71 19.52 -6.38
N PHE A 144 4.83 19.38 -7.09
CA PHE A 144 5.05 18.30 -8.04
C PHE A 144 4.97 16.92 -7.35
N GLY A 145 5.60 16.79 -6.17
CA GLY A 145 5.53 15.57 -5.35
C GLY A 145 4.11 15.20 -4.94
N VAL A 146 3.30 16.17 -4.52
CA VAL A 146 1.86 15.94 -4.22
C VAL A 146 1.12 15.45 -5.45
N ILE A 147 1.34 16.07 -6.62
CA ILE A 147 0.69 15.66 -7.87
C ILE A 147 1.13 14.26 -8.28
N ALA A 148 2.42 13.92 -8.13
CA ALA A 148 2.95 12.60 -8.44
C ALA A 148 2.34 11.51 -7.53
N LEU A 149 2.22 11.79 -6.22
CA LEU A 149 1.53 10.88 -5.29
C LEU A 149 0.06 10.68 -5.67
N LEU A 150 -0.66 11.76 -5.96
CA LEU A 150 -2.06 11.69 -6.42
C LEU A 150 -2.19 10.86 -7.69
N TRP A 151 -1.26 11.02 -8.63
CA TRP A 151 -1.22 10.23 -9.84
C TRP A 151 -1.03 8.75 -9.54
N LEU A 152 -0.06 8.38 -8.69
CA LEU A 152 0.18 6.97 -8.31
C LEU A 152 -1.01 6.35 -7.58
N ILE A 153 -1.65 7.07 -6.64
CA ILE A 153 -2.85 6.59 -5.94
C ILE A 153 -3.95 6.26 -6.96
N ASN A 154 -4.20 7.15 -7.93
CA ASN A 154 -5.23 6.93 -8.95
C ASN A 154 -4.83 5.86 -9.96
N LEU A 155 -3.55 5.79 -10.33
CA LEU A 155 -3.03 4.76 -11.25
C LEU A 155 -3.24 3.36 -10.68
N TYR A 156 -2.86 3.15 -9.40
CA TYR A 156 -3.07 1.86 -8.73
C TYR A 156 -4.54 1.49 -8.57
N ASN A 157 -5.39 2.46 -8.29
CA ASN A 157 -6.83 2.25 -8.24
C ASN A 157 -7.39 1.82 -9.62
N PHE A 158 -6.87 2.39 -10.71
CA PHE A 158 -7.25 1.99 -12.05
C PHE A 158 -6.75 0.58 -12.42
N MET A 159 -5.57 0.18 -11.95
CA MET A 159 -4.98 -1.13 -12.24
C MET A 159 -5.64 -2.29 -11.49
N ASP A 160 -6.30 -2.03 -10.35
CA ASP A 160 -7.01 -3.03 -9.54
C ASP A 160 -8.21 -3.66 -10.26
N GLY A 161 -8.60 -3.16 -11.42
CA GLY A 161 -9.60 -3.76 -12.30
C GLY A 161 -9.16 -5.05 -13.03
N ILE A 162 -7.91 -5.49 -12.88
CA ILE A 162 -7.35 -6.69 -13.51
C ILE A 162 -6.87 -7.65 -12.42
N ASP A 163 -7.36 -8.90 -12.48
CA ASP A 163 -7.02 -9.96 -11.53
C ASP A 163 -5.50 -10.11 -11.35
N GLY A 164 -5.04 -10.04 -10.11
CA GLY A 164 -3.65 -10.24 -9.72
C GLY A 164 -2.69 -9.10 -10.10
N LEU A 165 -3.09 -8.13 -10.92
CA LEU A 165 -2.16 -7.14 -11.49
C LEU A 165 -1.59 -6.22 -10.41
N ALA A 166 -2.44 -5.51 -9.66
CA ALA A 166 -1.98 -4.52 -8.68
C ALA A 166 -1.10 -5.15 -7.59
N ALA A 167 -1.49 -6.30 -7.04
CA ALA A 167 -0.70 -7.00 -6.03
C ALA A 167 0.63 -7.55 -6.57
N SER A 168 0.64 -8.12 -7.77
CA SER A 168 1.86 -8.63 -8.41
C SER A 168 2.84 -7.51 -8.74
N GLU A 169 2.34 -6.36 -9.19
CA GLU A 169 3.18 -5.22 -9.51
C GLU A 169 3.85 -4.63 -8.28
N VAL A 170 3.13 -4.48 -7.15
CA VAL A 170 3.75 -4.07 -5.88
C VAL A 170 4.91 -5.00 -5.51
N ILE A 171 4.68 -6.32 -5.59
CA ILE A 171 5.74 -7.31 -5.30
C ILE A 171 6.92 -7.11 -6.24
N PHE A 172 6.66 -6.98 -7.54
CA PHE A 172 7.71 -6.81 -8.55
C PHE A 172 8.50 -5.51 -8.35
N VAL A 173 7.81 -4.37 -8.19
CA VAL A 173 8.45 -3.06 -8.00
C VAL A 173 9.27 -3.03 -6.71
N CYS A 174 8.73 -3.56 -5.61
CA CYS A 174 9.42 -3.65 -4.33
C CYS A 174 10.68 -4.53 -4.42
N MET A 175 10.58 -5.69 -5.05
CA MET A 175 11.73 -6.61 -5.23
C MET A 175 12.78 -6.01 -6.17
N ALA A 176 12.35 -5.37 -7.26
CA ALA A 176 13.27 -4.66 -8.16
C ALA A 176 13.95 -3.49 -7.44
N GLY A 177 13.22 -2.74 -6.60
CA GLY A 177 13.79 -1.68 -5.78
C GLY A 177 14.90 -2.16 -4.85
N ILE A 178 14.71 -3.32 -4.19
CA ILE A 178 15.76 -3.94 -3.34
C ILE A 178 17.00 -4.32 -4.17
N LEU A 179 16.80 -4.85 -5.37
CA LEU A 179 17.91 -5.31 -6.23
C LEU A 179 18.70 -4.16 -6.86
N LEU A 180 18.01 -3.05 -7.18
CA LEU A 180 18.60 -1.89 -7.86
C LEU A 180 19.14 -0.83 -6.90
N ALA A 181 18.57 -0.73 -5.70
CA ALA A 181 19.02 0.23 -4.70
C ALA A 181 20.33 -0.26 -4.08
N GLU A 182 21.43 0.36 -4.48
CA GLU A 182 22.71 0.21 -3.78
C GLU A 182 22.52 0.61 -2.31
N VAL A 183 22.63 -0.36 -1.38
CA VAL A 183 22.86 -0.27 0.10
C VAL A 183 22.26 0.92 0.89
N GLN A 184 21.77 1.97 0.25
CA GLN A 184 21.26 3.22 0.86
C GLN A 184 19.84 3.09 1.48
N VAL A 185 19.14 1.95 1.25
CA VAL A 185 17.70 1.78 1.56
C VAL A 185 17.45 1.19 2.95
N LYS A 186 18.43 1.19 3.86
CA LYS A 186 18.32 0.52 5.17
C LYS A 186 17.04 0.87 5.94
N ASP A 187 16.69 2.15 5.93
CA ASP A 187 15.56 2.67 6.71
C ASP A 187 14.20 2.30 6.10
N TRP A 188 14.14 2.03 4.79
CA TRP A 188 12.91 1.73 4.04
C TRP A 188 12.69 0.24 3.78
N VAL A 189 13.72 -0.58 3.97
CA VAL A 189 13.71 -2.02 3.67
C VAL A 189 12.55 -2.74 4.37
N ILE A 190 12.24 -2.36 5.61
CA ILE A 190 11.14 -2.99 6.35
C ILE A 190 9.80 -2.68 5.69
N ILE A 191 9.55 -1.43 5.28
CA ILE A 191 8.31 -1.08 4.57
C ILE A 191 8.18 -1.88 3.28
N ILE A 192 9.27 -2.01 2.52
CA ILE A 192 9.30 -2.80 1.30
C ILE A 192 8.91 -4.26 1.58
N TYR A 193 9.53 -4.90 2.57
CA TYR A 193 9.20 -6.29 2.94
C TYR A 193 7.77 -6.44 3.45
N LEU A 194 7.24 -5.47 4.20
CA LEU A 194 5.86 -5.51 4.66
C LEU A 194 4.86 -5.36 3.51
N LEU A 195 5.13 -4.48 2.54
CA LEU A 195 4.31 -4.35 1.32
C LEU A 195 4.30 -5.64 0.52
N VAL A 196 5.46 -6.26 0.32
CA VAL A 196 5.57 -7.57 -0.32
C VAL A 196 4.78 -8.62 0.44
N ALA A 197 4.91 -8.66 1.78
CA ALA A 197 4.26 -9.66 2.61
C ALA A 197 2.72 -9.58 2.56
N VAL A 198 2.15 -8.38 2.73
CA VAL A 198 0.68 -8.22 2.68
C VAL A 198 0.14 -8.48 1.27
N SER A 199 0.84 -8.00 0.23
CA SER A 199 0.45 -8.23 -1.17
C SER A 199 0.53 -9.70 -1.54
N PHE A 200 1.58 -10.42 -1.10
CA PHE A 200 1.74 -11.84 -1.37
C PHE A 200 0.67 -12.68 -0.67
N GLY A 201 0.35 -12.39 0.62
CA GLY A 201 -0.71 -13.07 1.35
C GLY A 201 -2.10 -12.88 0.71
N PHE A 202 -2.37 -11.69 0.17
CA PHE A 202 -3.61 -11.39 -0.56
C PHE A 202 -3.66 -12.03 -1.94
N LEU A 203 -2.54 -12.10 -2.66
CA LEU A 203 -2.47 -12.57 -4.06
C LEU A 203 -3.03 -13.99 -4.25
N PHE A 204 -3.00 -14.85 -3.23
CA PHE A 204 -3.63 -16.17 -3.28
C PHE A 204 -5.15 -16.14 -3.53
N PHE A 205 -5.81 -15.04 -3.21
CA PHE A 205 -7.24 -14.84 -3.43
C PHE A 205 -7.53 -13.99 -4.66
N ASN A 206 -6.58 -13.17 -5.07
CA ASN A 206 -6.70 -12.27 -6.21
C ASN A 206 -6.06 -12.82 -7.49
N TRP A 207 -5.34 -13.97 -7.42
CA TRP A 207 -4.79 -14.64 -8.61
C TRP A 207 -5.92 -15.09 -9.55
N PRO A 208 -5.74 -14.93 -10.88
CA PRO A 208 -6.78 -15.29 -11.85
C PRO A 208 -7.22 -16.77 -11.80
N PRO A 209 -8.52 -17.10 -11.77
CA PRO A 209 -9.65 -16.17 -11.63
C PRO A 209 -9.80 -15.68 -10.18
N ALA A 210 -9.88 -14.35 -10.00
CA ALA A 210 -9.95 -13.74 -8.68
C ALA A 210 -11.21 -14.14 -7.92
N ARG A 211 -11.06 -14.37 -6.62
CA ARG A 211 -12.14 -14.69 -5.67
C ARG A 211 -12.37 -13.56 -4.67
N LEU A 212 -11.47 -12.57 -4.66
CA LEU A 212 -11.47 -11.46 -3.73
C LEU A 212 -10.77 -10.26 -4.36
N PHE A 213 -11.41 -9.09 -4.36
CA PHE A 213 -10.84 -7.83 -4.79
C PHE A 213 -10.39 -6.98 -3.60
N MET A 214 -9.30 -6.24 -3.78
CA MET A 214 -8.81 -5.36 -2.71
C MET A 214 -9.67 -4.10 -2.57
N GLY A 215 -10.26 -3.63 -3.66
CA GLY A 215 -11.06 -2.41 -3.71
C GLY A 215 -10.24 -1.14 -3.54
N ASP A 216 -10.94 0.00 -3.51
CA ASP A 216 -10.34 1.33 -3.37
C ASP A 216 -9.52 1.48 -2.09
N SER A 217 -9.87 0.72 -1.05
CA SER A 217 -9.13 0.67 0.22
C SER A 217 -7.69 0.18 0.07
N GLY A 218 -7.50 -0.89 -0.70
CA GLY A 218 -6.18 -1.50 -0.90
C GLY A 218 -5.39 -0.81 -1.98
N SER A 219 -5.99 -0.59 -3.14
CA SER A 219 -5.32 0.00 -4.29
C SER A 219 -4.83 1.42 -4.02
N GLY A 220 -5.66 2.27 -3.39
CA GLY A 220 -5.26 3.61 -2.99
C GLY A 220 -4.11 3.61 -1.97
N PHE A 221 -4.17 2.72 -0.98
CA PHE A 221 -3.10 2.53 0.00
C PHE A 221 -1.78 2.09 -0.66
N LEU A 222 -1.81 1.08 -1.53
CA LEU A 222 -0.61 0.57 -2.19
C LEU A 222 0.01 1.64 -3.10
N GLY A 223 -0.79 2.37 -3.86
CA GLY A 223 -0.33 3.49 -4.68
C GLY A 223 0.33 4.60 -3.85
N PHE A 224 -0.25 4.95 -2.69
CA PHE A 224 0.35 5.91 -1.76
C PHE A 224 1.69 5.41 -1.20
N MET A 225 1.76 4.16 -0.75
CA MET A 225 2.97 3.60 -0.15
C MET A 225 4.11 3.46 -1.16
N LEU A 226 3.82 3.08 -2.41
CA LEU A 226 4.83 3.07 -3.47
C LEU A 226 5.29 4.49 -3.81
N GLY A 227 4.38 5.45 -3.84
CA GLY A 227 4.75 6.86 -4.02
C GLY A 227 5.62 7.39 -2.89
N LEU A 228 5.34 7.01 -1.64
CA LEU A 228 6.19 7.31 -0.48
C LEU A 228 7.60 6.74 -0.67
N LEU A 229 7.73 5.48 -1.14
CA LEU A 229 9.03 4.85 -1.41
C LEU A 229 9.81 5.54 -2.53
N VAL A 230 9.14 6.10 -3.55
CA VAL A 230 9.80 6.87 -4.63
C VAL A 230 10.34 8.20 -4.15
N LEU A 231 9.73 8.80 -3.12
CA LEU A 231 10.16 10.07 -2.52
C LEU A 231 11.28 9.91 -1.48
N ALA A 232 11.55 8.69 -1.08
CA ALA A 232 12.55 8.32 -0.06
C ALA A 232 13.95 8.27 -0.63
#